data_5900f5e4c31cd9efa55cd535556bd720
#
_entry.id   5900f5e4c31cd9efa55cd535556bd720
#
_cell.length_a   1.000
_cell.length_b   1.000
_cell.length_c   1.000
_cell.angle_alpha   90.00
_cell.angle_beta   90.00
_cell.angle_gamma   90.00
#
_symmetry.space_group_name_H-M   'P 1'
#
loop_
_entity.id
_entity.type
_entity.pdbx_description
1 polymer ?
#
loop_
_entity_poly.entity_id
_entity_poly.type
_entity_poly.pdbx_seq_one_letter_code
_entity_poly.pdbx_strand_id
1 'polypeptide(L)'
;MSSFFKKISVLAANCLWLAVCMPGWALFLIATRRVKSVQTARLRRILRQNSKTEFGRRHRFDSLRTPEDYLSVPLTDYEDYATAIGAIQTGHANVLTAEPVELLQPTSGSTTASKRIPYTRSLQSEFKEAIVPWIASLYLARPSLLLGRHYWSISPNTEPVSRPEDTHSRVRVGFADDSEYLGTIQRLLTRLLFPVPSEISQVRNPRSFEYLTLLFLCRERDLRLISVW
;
A
#
# COMPACT_ATOMS: atom_id res chain seq x y z
N MET A 1 16.36 17.43 -24.22
CA MET A 1 15.81 18.33 -23.17
C MET A 1 16.96 18.75 -22.27
N SER A 2 17.23 20.07 -22.13
CA SER A 2 18.37 20.57 -21.34
C SER A 2 18.30 20.07 -19.89
N SER A 3 19.44 19.74 -19.28
CA SER A 3 19.56 19.33 -17.86
C SER A 3 18.84 20.30 -16.91
N PHE A 4 18.81 21.57 -17.24
CA PHE A 4 18.13 22.62 -16.50
C PHE A 4 16.61 22.46 -16.48
N PHE A 5 15.97 22.19 -17.62
CA PHE A 5 14.52 21.95 -17.68
C PHE A 5 14.09 20.70 -16.91
N LYS A 6 14.93 19.65 -16.95
CA LYS A 6 14.66 18.43 -16.16
C LYS A 6 14.63 18.74 -14.65
N LYS A 7 15.56 19.55 -14.14
CA LYS A 7 15.62 19.94 -12.73
C LYS A 7 14.41 20.77 -12.30
N ILE A 8 13.99 21.73 -13.13
CA ILE A 8 12.78 22.53 -12.86
C ILE A 8 11.55 21.65 -12.83
N SER A 9 11.40 20.73 -13.78
CA SER A 9 10.26 19.80 -13.81
C SER A 9 10.22 18.89 -12.58
N VAL A 10 11.37 18.40 -12.11
CA VAL A 10 11.46 17.59 -10.89
C VAL A 10 11.08 18.41 -9.66
N LEU A 11 11.59 19.64 -9.53
CA LEU A 11 11.22 20.53 -8.43
C LEU A 11 9.72 20.84 -8.44
N ALA A 12 9.16 21.21 -9.60
CA ALA A 12 7.74 21.50 -9.73
C ALA A 12 6.86 20.28 -9.37
N ALA A 13 7.25 19.09 -9.81
CA ALA A 13 6.56 17.85 -9.48
C ALA A 13 6.60 17.53 -7.96
N ASN A 14 7.75 17.70 -7.32
CA ASN A 14 7.89 17.52 -5.88
C ASN A 14 7.10 18.56 -5.08
N CYS A 15 7.11 19.83 -5.50
CA CYS A 15 6.29 20.88 -4.88
C CYS A 15 4.79 20.58 -5.02
N LEU A 16 4.34 20.12 -6.18
CA LEU A 16 2.96 19.69 -6.39
C LEU A 16 2.60 18.51 -5.49
N TRP A 17 3.50 17.51 -5.40
CA TRP A 17 3.26 16.35 -4.53
C TRP A 17 3.14 16.79 -3.07
N LEU A 18 4.06 17.63 -2.58
CA LEU A 18 3.97 18.20 -1.24
C LEU A 18 2.64 18.94 -1.03
N ALA A 19 2.25 19.81 -1.96
CA ALA A 19 1.01 20.58 -1.87
C ALA A 19 -0.23 19.66 -1.75
N VAL A 20 -0.27 18.56 -2.52
CA VAL A 20 -1.33 17.56 -2.45
C VAL A 20 -1.32 16.81 -1.10
N CYS A 21 -0.15 16.63 -0.49
CA CYS A 21 -0.02 15.95 0.79
C CYS A 21 -0.35 16.84 2.01
N MET A 22 -0.24 18.16 1.88
CA MET A 22 -0.40 19.09 3.02
C MET A 22 -1.73 18.97 3.78
N PRO A 23 -2.92 18.83 3.14
CA PRO A 23 -4.17 18.67 3.88
C PRO A 23 -4.18 17.41 4.75
N GLY A 24 -3.73 16.26 4.20
CA GLY A 24 -3.64 15.01 4.96
C GLY A 24 -2.63 15.07 6.10
N TRP A 25 -1.51 15.75 5.91
CA TRP A 25 -0.53 16.00 6.95
C TRP A 25 -1.12 16.85 8.10
N ALA A 26 -1.83 17.93 7.78
CA ALA A 26 -2.49 18.76 8.79
C ALA A 26 -3.55 17.97 9.58
N LEU A 27 -4.36 17.16 8.91
CA LEU A 27 -5.33 16.28 9.56
C LEU A 27 -4.65 15.24 10.47
N PHE A 28 -3.53 14.68 10.04
CA PHE A 28 -2.74 13.76 10.85
C PHE A 28 -2.22 14.44 12.11
N LEU A 29 -1.67 15.66 12.03
CA LEU A 29 -1.23 16.41 13.22
C LEU A 29 -2.38 16.70 14.19
N ILE A 30 -3.59 16.97 13.70
CA ILE A 30 -4.78 17.11 14.55
C ILE A 30 -5.13 15.78 15.22
N ALA A 31 -5.07 14.69 14.46
CA ALA A 31 -5.35 13.34 14.94
C ALA A 31 -4.38 12.88 16.05
N THR A 32 -3.09 13.24 15.94
CA THR A 32 -2.09 12.92 16.98
C THR A 32 -2.37 13.56 18.35
N ARG A 33 -3.16 14.63 18.38
CA ARG A 33 -3.61 15.25 19.65
C ARG A 33 -4.81 14.53 20.28
N ARG A 34 -5.46 13.62 19.55
CA ARG A 34 -6.68 12.92 19.98
C ARG A 34 -6.63 11.42 19.62
N VAL A 35 -5.47 10.80 19.84
CA VAL A 35 -5.17 9.43 19.40
C VAL A 35 -6.25 8.43 19.84
N LYS A 36 -6.58 8.40 21.14
CA LYS A 36 -7.59 7.47 21.67
C LYS A 36 -8.95 7.61 20.97
N SER A 37 -9.42 8.84 20.80
CA SER A 37 -10.71 9.11 20.13
C SER A 37 -10.70 8.68 18.67
N VAL A 38 -9.60 8.99 17.93
CA VAL A 38 -9.45 8.64 16.51
C VAL A 38 -9.37 7.12 16.33
N GLN A 39 -8.57 6.44 17.14
CA GLN A 39 -8.45 4.98 17.08
C GLN A 39 -9.77 4.27 17.44
N THR A 40 -10.46 4.74 18.49
CA THR A 40 -11.78 4.19 18.86
C THR A 40 -12.80 4.39 17.74
N ALA A 41 -12.82 5.57 17.11
CA ALA A 41 -13.73 5.84 15.99
C ALA A 41 -13.41 4.95 14.77
N ARG A 42 -12.12 4.72 14.48
CA ARG A 42 -11.67 3.83 13.40
C ARG A 42 -12.09 2.38 13.67
N LEU A 43 -11.81 1.86 14.87
CA LEU A 43 -12.24 0.52 15.30
C LEU A 43 -13.75 0.33 15.15
N ARG A 44 -14.54 1.26 15.68
CA ARG A 44 -16.02 1.21 15.56
C ARG A 44 -16.50 1.22 14.12
N ARG A 45 -15.81 1.95 13.22
CA ARG A 45 -16.14 1.96 11.80
C ARG A 45 -15.89 0.59 11.19
N ILE A 46 -14.72 -0.01 11.43
CA ILE A 46 -14.35 -1.33 10.91
C ILE A 46 -15.33 -2.40 11.39
N LEU A 47 -15.63 -2.43 12.70
CA LEU A 47 -16.56 -3.39 13.28
C LEU A 47 -17.96 -3.26 12.66
N ARG A 48 -18.49 -2.04 12.54
CA ARG A 48 -19.81 -1.80 11.93
C ARG A 48 -19.88 -2.20 10.47
N GLN A 49 -18.87 -1.83 9.68
CA GLN A 49 -18.81 -2.18 8.26
C GLN A 49 -18.81 -3.70 8.04
N ASN A 50 -18.11 -4.44 8.91
CA ASN A 50 -17.91 -5.87 8.76
C ASN A 50 -18.83 -6.73 9.66
N SER A 51 -19.79 -6.14 10.37
CA SER A 51 -20.67 -6.87 11.31
C SER A 51 -21.51 -7.96 10.65
N LYS A 52 -21.82 -7.82 9.35
CA LYS A 52 -22.61 -8.80 8.59
C LYS A 52 -21.77 -9.84 7.83
N THR A 53 -20.44 -9.78 7.89
CA THR A 53 -19.57 -10.80 7.32
C THR A 53 -19.66 -12.11 8.12
N GLU A 54 -19.18 -13.21 7.58
CA GLU A 54 -19.09 -14.49 8.33
C GLU A 54 -18.25 -14.31 9.60
N PHE A 55 -17.09 -13.69 9.48
CA PHE A 55 -16.21 -13.38 10.60
C PHE A 55 -16.87 -12.44 11.61
N GLY A 56 -17.49 -11.36 11.13
CA GLY A 56 -18.15 -10.38 11.99
C GLY A 56 -19.33 -10.98 12.79
N ARG A 57 -20.13 -11.86 12.17
CA ARG A 57 -21.21 -12.59 12.88
C ARG A 57 -20.65 -13.57 13.91
N ARG A 58 -19.61 -14.34 13.54
CA ARG A 58 -18.96 -15.31 14.46
C ARG A 58 -18.44 -14.60 15.72
N HIS A 59 -17.88 -13.41 15.58
CA HIS A 59 -17.29 -12.67 16.68
C HIS A 59 -18.19 -11.52 17.20
N ARG A 60 -19.47 -11.50 16.84
CA ARG A 60 -20.50 -10.56 17.33
C ARG A 60 -20.08 -9.09 17.20
N PHE A 61 -19.53 -8.70 16.06
CA PHE A 61 -19.07 -7.33 15.81
C PHE A 61 -20.14 -6.26 15.99
N ASP A 62 -21.42 -6.63 15.83
CA ASP A 62 -22.57 -5.77 16.07
C ASP A 62 -22.75 -5.38 17.54
N SER A 63 -22.23 -6.16 18.49
CA SER A 63 -22.30 -5.89 19.93
C SER A 63 -21.08 -5.13 20.47
N LEU A 64 -19.93 -5.13 19.76
CA LEU A 64 -18.70 -4.50 20.20
C LEU A 64 -18.77 -2.97 19.99
N ARG A 65 -18.62 -2.20 21.07
CA ARG A 65 -18.73 -0.73 21.07
C ARG A 65 -17.45 -0.01 21.47
N THR A 66 -16.63 -0.66 22.26
CA THR A 66 -15.42 -0.08 22.86
C THR A 66 -14.19 -0.91 22.50
N PRO A 67 -12.97 -0.35 22.62
CA PRO A 67 -11.75 -1.14 22.51
C PRO A 67 -11.69 -2.30 23.53
N GLU A 68 -12.25 -2.09 24.73
CA GLU A 68 -12.32 -3.09 25.77
C GLU A 68 -13.21 -4.27 25.37
N ASP A 69 -14.37 -4.01 24.72
CA ASP A 69 -15.23 -5.08 24.19
C ASP A 69 -14.47 -5.89 23.12
N TYR A 70 -13.65 -5.22 22.31
CA TYR A 70 -12.87 -5.89 21.26
C TYR A 70 -11.82 -6.86 21.81
N LEU A 71 -11.37 -6.71 23.04
CA LEU A 71 -10.48 -7.67 23.69
C LEU A 71 -11.13 -9.05 23.92
N SER A 72 -12.44 -9.16 23.80
CA SER A 72 -13.14 -10.45 23.83
C SER A 72 -13.01 -11.27 22.55
N VAL A 73 -12.57 -10.65 21.45
CA VAL A 73 -12.27 -11.36 20.19
C VAL A 73 -10.98 -12.17 20.40
N PRO A 74 -10.98 -13.48 20.10
CA PRO A 74 -9.81 -14.32 20.29
C PRO A 74 -8.59 -13.80 19.51
N LEU A 75 -7.40 -13.98 20.08
CA LEU A 75 -6.16 -13.80 19.35
C LEU A 75 -6.05 -14.90 18.29
N THR A 76 -5.65 -14.52 17.11
CA THR A 76 -5.55 -15.41 15.94
C THR A 76 -4.21 -15.22 15.26
N ASP A 77 -3.77 -16.26 14.56
CA ASP A 77 -2.66 -16.18 13.62
C ASP A 77 -3.14 -16.27 12.17
N TYR A 78 -2.24 -16.30 11.22
CA TYR A 78 -2.61 -16.32 9.80
C TYR A 78 -3.32 -17.63 9.40
N GLU A 79 -2.95 -18.73 10.00
CA GLU A 79 -3.46 -20.07 9.71
C GLU A 79 -4.96 -20.17 10.06
N ASP A 80 -5.42 -19.43 11.06
CA ASP A 80 -6.84 -19.33 11.42
C ASP A 80 -7.70 -18.72 10.30
N TYR A 81 -7.06 -17.93 9.43
CA TYR A 81 -7.72 -17.30 8.29
C TYR A 81 -7.58 -18.08 6.98
N ALA A 82 -6.80 -19.16 6.93
CA ALA A 82 -6.48 -19.87 5.69
C ALA A 82 -7.74 -20.33 4.93
N THR A 83 -8.72 -20.90 5.62
CA THR A 83 -10.01 -21.32 5.03
C THR A 83 -10.79 -20.13 4.50
N ALA A 84 -10.85 -19.03 5.25
CA ALA A 84 -11.55 -17.80 4.85
C ALA A 84 -10.90 -17.16 3.63
N ILE A 85 -9.57 -17.13 3.59
CA ILE A 85 -8.80 -16.60 2.44
C ILE A 85 -9.01 -17.49 1.21
N GLY A 86 -9.03 -18.82 1.38
CA GLY A 86 -9.36 -19.77 0.31
C GLY A 86 -10.77 -19.53 -0.26
N ALA A 87 -11.77 -19.30 0.59
CA ALA A 87 -13.12 -18.95 0.17
C ALA A 87 -13.14 -17.61 -0.62
N ILE A 88 -12.44 -16.60 -0.16
CA ILE A 88 -12.31 -15.32 -0.88
C ILE A 88 -11.65 -15.56 -2.24
N GLN A 89 -10.61 -16.37 -2.31
CA GLN A 89 -9.90 -16.68 -3.56
C GLN A 89 -10.83 -17.33 -4.60
N THR A 90 -11.77 -18.16 -4.17
CA THR A 90 -12.78 -18.77 -5.05
C THR A 90 -13.98 -17.85 -5.33
N GLY A 91 -13.95 -16.61 -4.84
CA GLY A 91 -14.91 -15.57 -5.16
C GLY A 91 -16.07 -15.44 -4.16
N HIS A 92 -15.97 -16.04 -2.96
CA HIS A 92 -16.97 -15.83 -1.92
C HIS A 92 -16.87 -14.43 -1.36
N ALA A 93 -18.00 -13.73 -1.29
CA ALA A 93 -18.12 -12.41 -0.71
C ALA A 93 -18.51 -12.47 0.76
N ASN A 94 -18.34 -11.36 1.48
CA ASN A 94 -18.75 -11.20 2.89
C ASN A 94 -18.13 -12.23 3.86
N VAL A 95 -16.93 -12.75 3.58
CA VAL A 95 -16.21 -13.67 4.45
C VAL A 95 -15.53 -12.90 5.59
N LEU A 96 -14.42 -12.22 5.31
CA LEU A 96 -13.67 -11.40 6.28
C LEU A 96 -14.04 -9.92 6.21
N THR A 97 -14.44 -9.44 5.05
CA THR A 97 -14.79 -8.04 4.79
C THR A 97 -16.07 -7.93 3.98
N ALA A 98 -16.88 -6.91 4.26
CA ALA A 98 -18.08 -6.61 3.51
C ALA A 98 -17.79 -5.95 2.15
N GLU A 99 -16.65 -5.29 2.02
CA GLU A 99 -16.21 -4.78 0.73
C GLU A 99 -15.68 -5.92 -0.16
N PRO A 100 -15.87 -5.80 -1.49
CA PRO A 100 -15.22 -6.69 -2.43
C PRO A 100 -13.70 -6.69 -2.26
N VAL A 101 -13.08 -7.86 -2.28
CA VAL A 101 -11.63 -7.99 -2.32
C VAL A 101 -11.16 -7.80 -3.76
N GLU A 102 -10.41 -6.74 -4.02
CA GLU A 102 -9.91 -6.39 -5.35
C GLU A 102 -8.73 -7.29 -5.77
N LEU A 103 -7.88 -7.65 -4.78
CA LEU A 103 -6.75 -8.54 -4.99
C LEU A 103 -6.29 -9.19 -3.69
N LEU A 104 -5.50 -10.23 -3.83
CA LEU A 104 -4.79 -10.90 -2.75
C LEU A 104 -3.29 -10.58 -2.87
N GLN A 105 -2.73 -9.83 -1.91
CA GLN A 105 -1.32 -9.46 -1.93
C GLN A 105 -0.46 -10.49 -1.19
N PRO A 106 0.49 -11.15 -1.87
CA PRO A 106 1.46 -12.01 -1.21
C PRO A 106 2.35 -11.19 -0.28
N THR A 107 2.72 -11.75 0.86
CA THR A 107 3.72 -11.15 1.75
C THR A 107 5.11 -11.71 1.42
N SER A 108 6.16 -10.96 1.77
CA SER A 108 7.57 -11.36 1.59
C SER A 108 8.04 -12.45 2.56
N GLY A 109 7.13 -13.29 3.09
CA GLY A 109 7.46 -14.34 4.07
C GLY A 109 8.50 -15.32 3.52
N SER A 110 9.53 -15.58 4.32
CA SER A 110 10.64 -16.50 4.02
C SER A 110 10.28 -17.99 4.17
N THR A 111 9.08 -18.32 4.54
CA THR A 111 8.60 -19.68 4.79
C THR A 111 7.62 -20.14 3.73
N THR A 112 7.64 -21.41 3.45
CA THR A 112 7.10 -22.27 2.40
C THR A 112 5.69 -21.96 1.81
N ALA A 113 4.94 -21.01 2.35
CA ALA A 113 3.66 -20.57 1.79
C ALA A 113 3.58 -19.04 1.85
N SER A 114 3.48 -18.37 0.70
CA SER A 114 3.24 -16.94 0.66
C SER A 114 1.89 -16.63 1.31
N LYS A 115 1.91 -15.92 2.43
CA LYS A 115 0.68 -15.44 3.08
C LYS A 115 0.02 -14.41 2.17
N ARG A 116 -1.29 -14.51 1.99
CA ARG A 116 -2.06 -13.64 1.10
C ARG A 116 -2.94 -12.70 1.92
N ILE A 117 -2.78 -11.41 1.71
CA ILE A 117 -3.56 -10.39 2.40
C ILE A 117 -4.68 -9.91 1.47
N PRO A 118 -5.96 -10.01 1.87
CA PRO A 118 -7.08 -9.47 1.10
C PRO A 118 -7.03 -7.95 1.06
N TYR A 119 -6.91 -7.38 -0.14
CA TYR A 119 -6.92 -5.94 -0.36
C TYR A 119 -8.28 -5.46 -0.86
N THR A 120 -8.87 -4.54 -0.11
CA THR A 120 -10.08 -3.79 -0.47
C THR A 120 -9.72 -2.36 -0.85
N ARG A 121 -10.66 -1.62 -1.43
CA ARG A 121 -10.49 -0.17 -1.68
C ARG A 121 -10.28 0.62 -0.41
N SER A 122 -10.98 0.27 0.67
CA SER A 122 -10.77 0.91 1.97
C SER A 122 -9.36 0.70 2.49
N LEU A 123 -8.82 -0.53 2.45
CA LEU A 123 -7.45 -0.80 2.87
C LEU A 123 -6.43 -0.03 2.02
N GLN A 124 -6.64 0.04 0.70
CA GLN A 124 -5.80 0.84 -0.18
C GLN A 124 -5.85 2.34 0.17
N SER A 125 -7.04 2.86 0.51
CA SER A 125 -7.20 4.25 0.96
C SER A 125 -6.48 4.51 2.29
N GLU A 126 -6.58 3.58 3.24
CA GLU A 126 -5.88 3.65 4.53
C GLU A 126 -4.36 3.67 4.38
N PHE A 127 -3.83 2.88 3.45
CA PHE A 127 -2.41 2.91 3.13
C PHE A 127 -1.97 4.28 2.56
N LYS A 128 -2.77 4.86 1.65
CA LYS A 128 -2.52 6.23 1.15
C LYS A 128 -2.58 7.27 2.27
N GLU A 129 -3.56 7.16 3.16
CA GLU A 129 -3.69 8.05 4.32
C GLU A 129 -2.47 7.99 5.26
N ALA A 130 -1.75 6.87 5.32
CA ALA A 130 -0.50 6.74 6.07
C ALA A 130 0.71 7.34 5.33
N ILE A 131 0.79 7.17 4.01
CA ILE A 131 1.90 7.67 3.19
C ILE A 131 1.88 9.20 3.08
N VAL A 132 0.71 9.80 2.94
CA VAL A 132 0.55 11.25 2.74
C VAL A 132 1.24 12.08 3.83
N PRO A 133 0.99 11.89 5.13
CA PRO A 133 1.69 12.64 6.18
C PRO A 133 3.18 12.30 6.27
N TRP A 134 3.59 11.07 5.93
CA TRP A 134 4.99 10.69 5.90
C TRP A 134 5.76 11.48 4.85
N ILE A 135 5.28 11.53 3.60
CA ILE A 135 5.89 12.31 2.50
C ILE A 135 5.98 13.79 2.85
N ALA A 136 4.88 14.39 3.34
CA ALA A 136 4.89 15.79 3.73
C ALA A 136 5.93 16.07 4.83
N SER A 137 5.99 15.21 5.85
CA SER A 137 6.97 15.33 6.94
C SER A 137 8.41 15.25 6.44
N LEU A 138 8.70 14.34 5.49
CA LEU A 138 10.03 14.23 4.89
C LEU A 138 10.43 15.51 4.16
N TYR A 139 9.58 16.04 3.29
CA TYR A 139 9.87 17.26 2.54
C TYR A 139 10.01 18.49 3.44
N LEU A 140 9.17 18.61 4.47
CA LEU A 140 9.25 19.70 5.42
C LEU A 140 10.51 19.62 6.29
N ALA A 141 10.91 18.42 6.71
CA ALA A 141 12.11 18.20 7.52
C ALA A 141 13.40 18.31 6.68
N ARG A 142 13.33 17.99 5.39
CA ARG A 142 14.48 17.98 4.47
C ARG A 142 14.11 18.60 3.12
N PRO A 143 14.02 19.94 3.00
CA PRO A 143 13.62 20.62 1.76
C PRO A 143 14.51 20.30 0.55
N SER A 144 15.78 19.89 0.79
CA SER A 144 16.68 19.45 -0.28
C SER A 144 16.16 18.24 -1.08
N LEU A 145 15.23 17.45 -0.51
CA LEU A 145 14.57 16.34 -1.20
C LEU A 145 13.72 16.83 -2.39
N LEU A 146 13.19 18.06 -2.33
CA LEU A 146 12.44 18.66 -3.43
C LEU A 146 13.25 18.83 -4.71
N LEU A 147 14.59 18.90 -4.58
CA LEU A 147 15.50 19.15 -5.69
C LEU A 147 15.90 17.89 -6.46
N GLY A 148 15.44 16.71 -6.06
CA GLY A 148 15.89 15.48 -6.67
C GLY A 148 14.82 14.40 -6.83
N ARG A 149 15.29 13.26 -7.34
CA ARG A 149 14.48 12.09 -7.63
C ARG A 149 14.52 11.12 -6.45
N HIS A 150 13.52 10.24 -6.40
CA HIS A 150 13.32 9.29 -5.30
C HIS A 150 13.31 7.86 -5.82
N TYR A 151 13.80 6.94 -5.02
CA TYR A 151 13.61 5.52 -5.23
C TYR A 151 12.79 4.94 -4.08
N TRP A 152 11.71 4.27 -4.41
CA TRP A 152 11.00 3.40 -3.51
C TRP A 152 11.23 1.98 -3.95
N SER A 153 11.43 1.09 -2.98
CA SER A 153 11.63 -0.32 -3.26
C SER A 153 10.47 -0.85 -4.09
N ILE A 154 10.80 -1.35 -5.27
CA ILE A 154 9.87 -2.05 -6.13
C ILE A 154 10.09 -3.53 -5.85
N SER A 155 9.05 -4.25 -5.48
CA SER A 155 9.12 -5.70 -5.34
C SER A 155 9.02 -6.34 -6.71
N PRO A 156 9.92 -7.27 -7.08
CA PRO A 156 9.78 -8.00 -8.32
C PRO A 156 8.50 -8.85 -8.26
N ASN A 157 7.69 -8.81 -9.30
CA ASN A 157 6.57 -9.73 -9.47
C ASN A 157 7.13 -11.14 -9.77
N THR A 158 7.50 -11.87 -8.72
CA THR A 158 8.02 -13.23 -8.85
C THR A 158 6.95 -14.25 -9.19
N GLU A 159 5.70 -13.96 -8.86
CA GLU A 159 4.56 -14.75 -9.31
C GLU A 159 3.96 -14.11 -10.57
N PRO A 160 3.60 -14.90 -11.59
CA PRO A 160 2.83 -14.39 -12.70
C PRO A 160 1.53 -13.79 -12.12
N VAL A 161 1.18 -12.57 -12.51
CA VAL A 161 -0.15 -12.03 -12.25
C VAL A 161 -1.13 -13.04 -12.84
N SER A 162 -1.67 -13.90 -11.98
CA SER A 162 -2.58 -14.96 -12.39
C SER A 162 -3.77 -14.29 -13.05
N ARG A 163 -3.94 -14.48 -14.35
CA ARG A 163 -5.20 -14.11 -14.98
C ARG A 163 -6.30 -14.93 -14.31
N PRO A 164 -7.48 -14.36 -14.06
CA PRO A 164 -8.59 -15.11 -13.46
C PRO A 164 -8.92 -16.43 -14.21
N GLU A 165 -8.53 -16.51 -15.50
CA GLU A 165 -8.77 -17.62 -16.39
C GLU A 165 -7.79 -18.80 -16.18
N ASP A 166 -6.57 -18.54 -15.66
CA ASP A 166 -5.51 -19.55 -15.57
C ASP A 166 -5.44 -20.29 -14.21
N THR A 167 -6.22 -19.82 -13.24
CA THR A 167 -6.26 -20.41 -11.89
C THR A 167 -7.70 -20.50 -11.39
N HIS A 168 -7.98 -21.41 -10.47
CA HIS A 168 -9.27 -21.45 -9.75
C HIS A 168 -9.55 -20.18 -8.93
N SER A 169 -8.68 -19.16 -9.02
CA SER A 169 -8.82 -17.88 -8.34
C SER A 169 -9.64 -16.91 -9.17
N ARG A 170 -10.76 -16.46 -8.61
CA ARG A 170 -11.58 -15.37 -9.16
C ARG A 170 -11.07 -13.99 -8.75
N VAL A 171 -10.10 -13.94 -7.85
CA VAL A 171 -9.50 -12.71 -7.33
C VAL A 171 -8.06 -12.61 -7.80
N ARG A 172 -7.66 -11.47 -8.33
CA ARG A 172 -6.29 -11.20 -8.78
C ARG A 172 -5.30 -11.36 -7.64
N VAL A 173 -4.13 -11.95 -7.93
CA VAL A 173 -3.03 -12.08 -6.96
C VAL A 173 -1.94 -11.06 -7.30
N GLY A 174 -1.53 -10.28 -6.32
CA GLY A 174 -0.48 -9.27 -6.44
C GLY A 174 -0.92 -7.97 -7.14
N PHE A 175 -0.18 -6.89 -6.88
CA PHE A 175 -0.29 -5.65 -7.63
C PHE A 175 0.45 -5.79 -8.97
N ALA A 176 -0.07 -5.18 -10.03
CA ALA A 176 0.62 -5.14 -11.30
C ALA A 176 1.85 -4.20 -11.23
N ASP A 177 1.78 -3.17 -10.39
CA ASP A 177 2.83 -2.17 -10.19
C ASP A 177 2.66 -1.55 -8.78
N ASP A 178 3.76 -1.34 -8.06
CA ASP A 178 3.76 -0.69 -6.74
C ASP A 178 3.20 0.75 -6.79
N SER A 179 3.16 1.39 -7.96
CA SER A 179 2.48 2.68 -8.13
C SER A 179 0.96 2.59 -7.99
N GLU A 180 0.36 1.39 -8.02
CA GLU A 180 -1.08 1.20 -7.75
C GLU A 180 -1.46 1.58 -6.31
N TYR A 181 -0.50 1.53 -5.35
CA TYR A 181 -0.71 2.07 -3.99
C TYR A 181 -0.91 3.58 -3.98
N LEU A 182 -0.42 4.29 -5.00
CA LEU A 182 -0.48 5.74 -5.10
C LEU A 182 -1.75 6.17 -5.83
N GLY A 183 -2.23 7.38 -5.56
CA GLY A 183 -3.35 7.97 -6.28
C GLY A 183 -2.98 8.32 -7.74
N THR A 184 -3.97 8.67 -8.55
CA THR A 184 -3.79 8.94 -9.98
C THR A 184 -2.76 10.06 -10.24
N ILE A 185 -2.80 11.14 -9.46
CA ILE A 185 -1.85 12.27 -9.59
C ILE A 185 -0.44 11.79 -9.24
N GLN A 186 -0.28 11.08 -8.13
CA GLN A 186 1.01 10.56 -7.70
C GLN A 186 1.59 9.59 -8.73
N ARG A 187 0.76 8.73 -9.34
CA ARG A 187 1.19 7.81 -10.41
C ARG A 187 1.71 8.57 -11.64
N LEU A 188 1.10 9.72 -11.99
CA LEU A 188 1.62 10.55 -13.08
C LEU A 188 2.98 11.15 -12.72
N LEU A 189 3.16 11.59 -11.46
CA LEU A 189 4.40 12.18 -10.98
C LEU A 189 5.53 11.13 -10.83
N THR A 190 5.22 9.85 -10.53
CA THR A 190 6.24 8.81 -10.37
C THR A 190 7.10 8.63 -11.59
N ARG A 191 6.54 8.74 -12.80
CA ARG A 191 7.30 8.66 -14.05
C ARG A 191 8.40 9.71 -14.17
N LEU A 192 8.19 10.89 -13.58
CA LEU A 192 9.17 11.98 -13.57
C LEU A 192 10.12 11.86 -12.38
N LEU A 193 9.62 11.47 -11.23
CA LEU A 193 10.33 11.48 -9.95
C LEU A 193 11.12 10.20 -9.68
N PHE A 194 10.72 9.06 -10.25
CA PHE A 194 11.40 7.80 -10.01
C PHE A 194 12.39 7.51 -11.14
N PRO A 195 13.68 7.26 -10.81
CA PRO A 195 14.69 6.94 -11.82
C PRO A 195 14.57 5.52 -12.36
N VAL A 196 14.02 4.58 -11.58
CA VAL A 196 13.82 3.19 -11.98
C VAL A 196 12.45 3.07 -12.66
N PRO A 197 12.40 2.66 -13.93
CA PRO A 197 11.14 2.45 -14.63
C PRO A 197 10.29 1.35 -13.99
N SER A 198 8.97 1.50 -13.99
CA SER A 198 8.03 0.50 -13.45
C SER A 198 8.12 -0.85 -14.16
N GLU A 199 8.52 -0.86 -15.43
CA GLU A 199 8.70 -2.06 -16.24
C GLU A 199 9.76 -3.03 -15.65
N ILE A 200 10.66 -2.51 -14.82
CA ILE A 200 11.66 -3.33 -14.13
C ILE A 200 11.00 -4.34 -13.17
N SER A 201 9.82 -4.03 -12.61
CA SER A 201 9.05 -4.95 -11.77
C SER A 201 8.65 -6.24 -12.50
N GLN A 202 8.59 -6.22 -13.84
CA GLN A 202 8.24 -7.37 -14.66
C GLN A 202 9.42 -8.33 -14.92
N VAL A 203 10.62 -7.96 -14.48
CA VAL A 203 11.82 -8.79 -14.63
C VAL A 203 11.75 -9.92 -13.60
N ARG A 204 11.51 -11.15 -14.09
CA ARG A 204 11.32 -12.34 -13.24
C ARG A 204 12.60 -12.86 -12.59
N ASN A 205 13.74 -12.68 -13.25
CA ASN A 205 15.02 -13.15 -12.70
C ASN A 205 15.50 -12.16 -11.60
N PRO A 206 15.65 -12.60 -10.35
CA PRO A 206 16.02 -11.69 -9.24
C PRO A 206 17.34 -10.97 -9.47
N ARG A 207 18.36 -11.67 -9.97
CA ARG A 207 19.69 -11.07 -10.23
C ARG A 207 19.62 -9.99 -11.31
N SER A 208 18.84 -10.25 -12.38
CA SER A 208 18.63 -9.27 -13.44
C SER A 208 17.86 -8.08 -12.95
N PHE A 209 16.84 -8.30 -12.10
CA PHE A 209 16.06 -7.24 -11.46
C PHE A 209 16.96 -6.35 -10.58
N GLU A 210 17.77 -6.95 -9.70
CA GLU A 210 18.71 -6.23 -8.84
C GLU A 210 19.74 -5.45 -9.66
N TYR A 211 20.34 -6.09 -10.67
CA TYR A 211 21.32 -5.45 -11.54
C TYR A 211 20.73 -4.22 -12.27
N LEU A 212 19.56 -4.36 -12.88
CA LEU A 212 18.91 -3.27 -13.60
C LEU A 212 18.50 -2.14 -12.65
N THR A 213 17.96 -2.47 -11.49
CA THR A 213 17.61 -1.49 -10.46
C THR A 213 18.84 -0.69 -10.04
N LEU A 214 19.95 -1.36 -9.69
CA LEU A 214 21.19 -0.69 -9.32
C LEU A 214 21.77 0.13 -10.47
N LEU A 215 21.70 -0.36 -11.71
CA LEU A 215 22.16 0.35 -12.89
C LEU A 215 21.44 1.71 -13.05
N PHE A 216 20.11 1.75 -12.90
CA PHE A 216 19.34 2.99 -12.97
C PHE A 216 19.66 3.92 -11.79
N LEU A 217 19.81 3.39 -10.57
CA LEU A 217 20.15 4.18 -9.39
C LEU A 217 21.55 4.78 -9.49
N CYS A 218 22.56 4.01 -9.90
CA CYS A 218 23.92 4.51 -10.06
C CYS A 218 24.07 5.57 -11.17
N ARG A 219 23.20 5.56 -12.17
CA ARG A 219 23.16 6.57 -13.24
C ARG A 219 22.45 7.85 -12.85
N GLU A 220 21.63 7.83 -11.80
CA GLU A 220 20.87 9.01 -11.38
C GLU A 220 21.69 9.89 -10.43
N ARG A 221 22.16 11.04 -10.96
CA ARG A 221 22.98 12.00 -10.20
C ARG A 221 22.18 12.83 -9.20
N ASP A 222 20.88 12.99 -9.45
CA ASP A 222 19.99 13.80 -8.63
C ASP A 222 19.12 12.93 -7.69
N LEU A 223 19.57 11.70 -7.37
CA LEU A 223 18.92 10.83 -6.39
C LEU A 223 19.04 11.42 -4.98
N ARG A 224 17.90 11.65 -4.30
CA ARG A 224 17.85 12.30 -2.98
C ARG A 224 17.20 11.45 -1.90
N LEU A 225 16.38 10.48 -2.28
CA LEU A 225 15.72 9.60 -1.33
C LEU A 225 15.79 8.15 -1.85
N ILE A 226 16.15 7.26 -0.96
CA ILE A 226 15.99 5.81 -1.13
C ILE A 226 15.11 5.33 0.03
N SER A 227 13.97 4.73 -0.28
CA SER A 227 13.09 4.08 0.66
C SER A 227 12.99 2.60 0.29
N VAL A 228 13.30 1.73 1.24
CA VAL A 228 13.21 0.26 1.11
C VAL A 228 12.34 -0.27 2.25
N TRP A 229 11.60 -1.34 1.97
CA TRP A 229 10.67 -1.98 2.91
C TRP A 229 11.28 -3.27 3.45
#